data_d5029d215055d8d13bba574f00bf4e6d
#
_entry.id   d5029d215055d8d13bba574f00bf4e6d
#
_cell.length_a   1.000
_cell.length_b   1.000
_cell.length_c   1.000
_cell.angle_alpha   90.00
_cell.angle_beta   90.00
_cell.angle_gamma   90.00
#
_symmetry.space_group_name_H-M   'P 1'
#
loop_
_entity.id
_entity.type
_entity.pdbx_description
1 polymer ?
#
loop_
_entity_poly.entity_id
_entity_poly.type
_entity_poly.pdbx_seq_one_letter_code
_entity_poly.pdbx_strand_id
1 'polypeptide(L)'
;QSGTTTETKADTNAAQTEAGSQAAESTADSAKDTQAASEASADLSGSITMAGSTSMEKLANAVAEAFMEKYPNVTVNAEFTGSSAGIESLLSGSVDIGNSSRALEDSEKQNGAVENIVAIDGIAVVVNPDTKVENLTKEQLAQIYTGEITDWADVDGDSAPIVVIGREAGSGTRGAFEELLDVADKCTYASELDSTGAVMAKVASTPGSIGYVSLDVLDDTVKALK
;
A
#
# COMPACT_ATOMS: atom_id res chain seq x y z
N GLN A 1 -48.34 5.80 43.69
CA GLN A 1 -49.29 4.67 43.75
C GLN A 1 -48.80 3.63 42.80
N SER A 2 -48.15 2.66 43.35
CA SER A 2 -48.60 1.26 43.59
C SER A 2 -48.49 0.46 42.31
N GLY A 3 -47.68 -0.45 42.18
CA GLY A 3 -47.37 -1.68 42.90
C GLY A 3 -47.50 -2.77 41.84
N THR A 4 -46.87 -3.86 41.72
CA THR A 4 -46.43 -4.89 42.63
C THR A 4 -45.81 -6.02 41.79
N THR A 5 -44.68 -6.45 42.23
CA THR A 5 -44.02 -7.75 42.18
C THR A 5 -44.87 -8.98 41.85
N THR A 6 -44.37 -9.95 41.11
CA THR A 6 -44.33 -11.35 41.57
C THR A 6 -43.29 -12.22 40.82
N GLU A 7 -42.39 -12.80 41.55
CA GLU A 7 -41.54 -13.98 41.25
C GLU A 7 -42.40 -15.23 41.15
N THR A 8 -41.91 -16.27 40.47
CA THR A 8 -41.83 -17.64 40.98
C THR A 8 -41.14 -18.58 39.94
N LYS A 9 -39.92 -19.06 40.29
CA LYS A 9 -39.41 -20.43 40.56
C LYS A 9 -39.56 -21.49 39.47
N ALA A 10 -38.39 -21.90 39.06
CA ALA A 10 -37.77 -23.22 38.99
C ALA A 10 -38.68 -24.47 38.92
N ASP A 11 -38.34 -25.39 37.99
CA ASP A 11 -38.04 -26.75 38.35
C ASP A 11 -37.19 -27.50 37.29
N THR A 12 -36.30 -28.28 37.82
CA THR A 12 -35.34 -29.24 37.27
C THR A 12 -36.07 -30.47 36.70
N ASN A 13 -35.59 -31.04 35.58
CA ASN A 13 -35.42 -32.49 35.54
C ASN A 13 -34.37 -32.94 34.50
N ALA A 14 -33.47 -33.77 34.94
CA ALA A 14 -32.47 -34.51 34.20
C ALA A 14 -33.02 -35.84 33.74
N ALA A 15 -32.70 -36.28 32.53
CA ALA A 15 -32.58 -37.71 32.25
C ALA A 15 -31.65 -37.95 31.04
N GLN A 16 -30.75 -38.85 31.28
CA GLN A 16 -29.66 -39.40 30.49
C GLN A 16 -30.11 -40.35 29.36
N THR A 17 -29.09 -40.64 28.51
CA THR A 17 -28.85 -41.79 27.64
C THR A 17 -29.54 -41.70 26.25
N GLU A 18 -28.84 -41.95 25.13
CA GLU A 18 -27.86 -42.98 24.78
C GLU A 18 -27.00 -42.59 23.58
N ALA A 19 -25.84 -43.19 23.47
CA ALA A 19 -24.89 -43.11 22.39
C ALA A 19 -25.40 -43.81 21.12
N GLY A 20 -25.08 -43.19 19.96
CA GLY A 20 -25.27 -43.78 18.64
C GLY A 20 -24.23 -43.25 17.67
N SER A 21 -23.22 -44.06 17.47
CA SER A 21 -22.13 -43.96 16.51
C SER A 21 -22.61 -43.62 15.09
N GLN A 22 -22.09 -42.51 14.50
CA GLN A 22 -21.88 -42.35 13.06
C GLN A 22 -20.77 -41.31 12.83
N ALA A 23 -19.55 -41.76 12.99
CA ALA A 23 -18.36 -41.09 12.50
C ALA A 23 -17.73 -42.04 11.47
N ALA A 24 -18.00 -41.84 10.18
CA ALA A 24 -17.21 -42.27 9.04
C ALA A 24 -18.00 -42.06 7.73
N GLU A 25 -17.99 -40.82 7.20
CA GLU A 25 -18.16 -40.56 5.76
C GLU A 25 -18.11 -39.05 5.49
N SER A 26 -16.95 -38.46 5.66
CA SER A 26 -16.73 -37.05 5.22
C SER A 26 -15.25 -36.73 4.87
N THR A 27 -14.41 -37.74 4.70
CA THR A 27 -13.00 -37.51 4.35
C THR A 27 -12.63 -37.86 2.93
N ALA A 28 -13.55 -38.40 2.12
CA ALA A 28 -13.25 -38.78 0.73
C ALA A 28 -13.62 -37.70 -0.30
N ASP A 29 -14.48 -36.74 0.04
CA ASP A 29 -14.93 -35.70 -0.90
C ASP A 29 -14.01 -34.46 -0.90
N SER A 30 -13.43 -34.12 0.24
CA SER A 30 -12.46 -33.00 0.32
C SER A 30 -11.11 -33.30 -0.36
N ALA A 31 -10.71 -34.57 -0.43
CA ALA A 31 -9.47 -34.96 -1.11
C ALA A 31 -9.63 -34.95 -2.64
N LYS A 32 -10.82 -35.20 -3.14
CA LYS A 32 -11.13 -35.20 -4.58
C LYS A 32 -11.22 -33.79 -5.14
N ASP A 33 -11.82 -32.86 -4.36
CA ASP A 33 -11.88 -31.44 -4.75
C ASP A 33 -10.50 -30.76 -4.69
N THR A 34 -9.68 -31.12 -3.73
CA THR A 34 -8.30 -30.60 -3.61
C THR A 34 -7.41 -31.12 -4.74
N GLN A 35 -7.60 -32.36 -5.16
CA GLN A 35 -6.81 -32.97 -6.26
C GLN A 35 -7.28 -32.46 -7.64
N ALA A 36 -8.58 -32.24 -7.84
CA ALA A 36 -9.11 -31.64 -9.07
C ALA A 36 -8.72 -30.16 -9.20
N ALA A 37 -8.67 -29.40 -8.07
CA ALA A 37 -8.17 -28.03 -8.07
C ALA A 37 -6.66 -27.95 -8.31
N SER A 38 -5.89 -28.95 -7.87
CA SER A 38 -4.45 -29.05 -8.11
C SER A 38 -4.13 -29.45 -9.57
N GLU A 39 -4.92 -30.31 -10.19
CA GLU A 39 -4.73 -30.70 -11.59
C GLU A 39 -5.20 -29.62 -12.57
N ALA A 40 -6.29 -28.91 -12.26
CA ALA A 40 -6.75 -27.77 -13.07
C ALA A 40 -5.81 -26.56 -13.03
N SER A 41 -5.02 -26.42 -11.96
CA SER A 41 -4.07 -25.31 -11.82
C SER A 41 -2.75 -25.54 -12.58
N ALA A 42 -2.40 -26.77 -12.95
CA ALA A 42 -1.22 -27.07 -13.75
C ALA A 42 -1.35 -26.70 -15.23
N ASP A 43 -2.57 -26.53 -15.73
CA ASP A 43 -2.86 -26.23 -17.14
C ASP A 43 -3.15 -24.75 -17.44
N LEU A 44 -3.02 -23.85 -16.44
CA LEU A 44 -3.19 -22.42 -16.69
C LEU A 44 -2.09 -21.91 -17.61
N SER A 45 -2.50 -21.23 -18.69
CA SER A 45 -1.59 -20.63 -19.66
C SER A 45 -2.13 -19.30 -20.16
N GLY A 46 -1.25 -18.40 -20.56
CA GLY A 46 -1.60 -17.09 -21.08
C GLY A 46 -0.65 -16.00 -20.60
N SER A 47 -1.07 -14.75 -20.75
CA SER A 47 -0.31 -13.60 -20.29
C SER A 47 -1.15 -12.71 -19.40
N ILE A 48 -0.53 -12.16 -18.37
CA ILE A 48 -1.09 -11.11 -17.50
C ILE A 48 -0.21 -9.89 -17.69
N THR A 49 -0.85 -8.75 -17.91
CA THR A 49 -0.18 -7.45 -17.98
C THR A 49 -0.56 -6.58 -16.81
N MET A 50 0.41 -5.91 -16.21
CA MET A 50 0.16 -4.96 -15.13
C MET A 50 0.95 -3.68 -15.33
N ALA A 51 0.37 -2.56 -14.90
CA ALA A 51 1.06 -1.28 -14.89
C ALA A 51 0.73 -0.50 -13.61
N GLY A 52 1.61 0.41 -13.21
CA GLY A 52 1.25 1.34 -12.14
C GLY A 52 2.38 1.78 -11.22
N SER A 53 2.10 1.78 -9.93
CA SER A 53 2.92 2.39 -8.89
C SER A 53 4.36 1.87 -8.85
N THR A 54 5.33 2.80 -8.87
CA THR A 54 6.75 2.49 -8.71
C THR A 54 7.12 2.06 -7.28
N SER A 55 6.33 2.43 -6.27
CA SER A 55 6.53 1.94 -4.90
C SER A 55 6.08 0.49 -4.69
N MET A 56 5.28 -0.06 -5.62
CA MET A 56 4.88 -1.46 -5.60
C MET A 56 5.81 -2.38 -6.41
N GLU A 57 6.84 -1.85 -7.05
CA GLU A 57 7.71 -2.60 -7.97
C GLU A 57 8.27 -3.88 -7.36
N LYS A 58 8.84 -3.82 -6.14
CA LYS A 58 9.39 -4.99 -5.47
C LYS A 58 8.32 -6.04 -5.17
N LEU A 59 7.19 -5.62 -4.61
CA LEU A 59 6.08 -6.51 -4.28
C LEU A 59 5.48 -7.14 -5.54
N ALA A 60 5.19 -6.34 -6.56
CA ALA A 60 4.57 -6.82 -7.80
C ALA A 60 5.49 -7.80 -8.54
N ASN A 61 6.78 -7.53 -8.64
CA ASN A 61 7.74 -8.44 -9.25
C ASN A 61 7.86 -9.75 -8.46
N ALA A 62 7.97 -9.70 -7.13
CA ALA A 62 8.05 -10.90 -6.31
C ALA A 62 6.80 -11.79 -6.44
N VAL A 63 5.61 -11.19 -6.47
CA VAL A 63 4.35 -11.92 -6.67
C VAL A 63 4.26 -12.49 -8.08
N ALA A 64 4.68 -11.74 -9.10
CA ALA A 64 4.71 -12.19 -10.48
C ALA A 64 5.65 -13.40 -10.67
N GLU A 65 6.86 -13.33 -10.10
CA GLU A 65 7.83 -14.43 -10.12
C GLU A 65 7.27 -15.68 -9.45
N ALA A 66 6.73 -15.56 -8.24
CA ALA A 66 6.13 -16.68 -7.51
C ALA A 66 4.91 -17.28 -8.27
N PHE A 67 4.14 -16.43 -8.96
CA PHE A 67 3.01 -16.88 -9.76
C PHE A 67 3.46 -17.65 -10.99
N MET A 68 4.48 -17.17 -11.71
CA MET A 68 5.07 -17.86 -12.88
C MET A 68 5.81 -19.14 -12.50
N GLU A 69 6.44 -19.20 -11.32
CA GLU A 69 7.00 -20.44 -10.79
C GLU A 69 5.92 -21.50 -10.56
N LYS A 70 4.79 -21.10 -10.00
CA LYS A 70 3.65 -21.98 -9.73
C LYS A 70 2.90 -22.38 -11.02
N TYR A 71 2.85 -21.49 -12.02
CA TYR A 71 2.15 -21.68 -13.29
C TYR A 71 3.08 -21.39 -14.47
N PRO A 72 3.93 -22.34 -14.85
CA PRO A 72 5.02 -22.12 -15.81
C PRO A 72 4.57 -21.73 -17.23
N ASN A 73 3.31 -21.97 -17.57
CA ASN A 73 2.74 -21.60 -18.87
C ASN A 73 2.08 -20.21 -18.87
N VAL A 74 2.17 -19.47 -17.75
CA VAL A 74 1.70 -18.09 -17.65
C VAL A 74 2.90 -17.16 -17.68
N THR A 75 2.77 -16.04 -18.44
CA THR A 75 3.74 -14.95 -18.44
C THR A 75 3.11 -13.73 -17.77
N VAL A 76 3.82 -13.11 -16.85
CA VAL A 76 3.39 -11.84 -16.22
C VAL A 76 4.37 -10.75 -16.64
N ASN A 77 3.85 -9.66 -17.21
CA ASN A 77 4.62 -8.47 -17.58
C ASN A 77 4.17 -7.29 -16.72
N ALA A 78 5.12 -6.58 -16.13
CA ALA A 78 4.88 -5.45 -15.25
C ALA A 78 5.59 -4.19 -15.75
N GLU A 79 4.90 -3.05 -15.73
CA GLU A 79 5.44 -1.72 -15.99
C GLU A 79 5.17 -0.80 -14.82
N PHE A 80 6.12 0.07 -14.47
CA PHE A 80 6.02 0.93 -13.30
C PHE A 80 6.11 2.41 -13.72
N THR A 81 4.94 3.00 -13.96
CA THR A 81 4.74 4.33 -14.56
C THR A 81 3.94 5.30 -13.68
N GLY A 82 3.67 4.91 -12.44
CA GLY A 82 2.85 5.67 -11.49
C GLY A 82 1.41 5.15 -11.37
N SER A 83 0.78 5.39 -10.21
CA SER A 83 -0.53 4.83 -9.88
C SER A 83 -1.63 5.30 -10.83
N SER A 84 -1.69 6.60 -11.16
CA SER A 84 -2.72 7.13 -12.05
C SER A 84 -2.60 6.55 -13.46
N ALA A 85 -1.38 6.45 -14.01
CA ALA A 85 -1.15 5.84 -15.31
C ALA A 85 -1.54 4.35 -15.35
N GLY A 86 -1.27 3.60 -14.25
CA GLY A 86 -1.70 2.21 -14.12
C GLY A 86 -3.22 2.04 -14.09
N ILE A 87 -3.91 2.90 -13.33
CA ILE A 87 -5.38 2.88 -13.26
C ILE A 87 -6.00 3.28 -14.62
N GLU A 88 -5.47 4.29 -15.29
CA GLU A 88 -5.91 4.67 -16.64
C GLU A 88 -5.72 3.54 -17.66
N SER A 89 -4.58 2.85 -17.59
CA SER A 89 -4.30 1.69 -18.44
C SER A 89 -5.27 0.53 -18.18
N LEU A 90 -5.63 0.30 -16.91
CA LEU A 90 -6.65 -0.69 -16.52
C LEU A 90 -8.03 -0.31 -17.08
N LEU A 91 -8.46 0.93 -16.87
CA LEU A 91 -9.79 1.41 -17.30
C LEU A 91 -9.92 1.44 -18.82
N SER A 92 -8.83 1.66 -19.55
CA SER A 92 -8.81 1.57 -21.02
C SER A 92 -8.72 0.14 -21.56
N GLY A 93 -8.51 -0.85 -20.69
CA GLY A 93 -8.32 -2.25 -21.07
C GLY A 93 -6.94 -2.54 -21.68
N SER A 94 -5.96 -1.66 -21.50
CA SER A 94 -4.58 -1.85 -21.99
C SER A 94 -3.78 -2.82 -21.11
N VAL A 95 -4.16 -2.96 -19.84
CA VAL A 95 -3.58 -3.92 -18.89
C VAL A 95 -4.69 -4.63 -18.11
N ASP A 96 -4.36 -5.78 -17.55
CA ASP A 96 -5.28 -6.60 -16.75
C ASP A 96 -5.32 -6.16 -15.28
N ILE A 97 -4.22 -5.58 -14.76
CA ILE A 97 -4.06 -5.16 -13.38
C ILE A 97 -3.45 -3.76 -13.33
N GLY A 98 -4.08 -2.84 -12.59
CA GLY A 98 -3.52 -1.54 -12.23
C GLY A 98 -2.95 -1.58 -10.82
N ASN A 99 -1.65 -1.35 -10.66
CA ASN A 99 -1.00 -1.27 -9.35
C ASN A 99 -1.08 0.16 -8.80
N SER A 100 -1.61 0.32 -7.58
CA SER A 100 -1.77 1.63 -6.96
C SER A 100 -1.26 1.66 -5.52
N SER A 101 -0.57 2.71 -5.14
CA SER A 101 -0.16 3.02 -3.75
C SER A 101 -1.02 4.12 -3.10
N ARG A 102 -2.21 4.34 -3.63
CA ARG A 102 -3.29 5.13 -3.03
C ARG A 102 -4.62 4.40 -3.19
N ALA A 103 -5.63 4.79 -2.43
CA ALA A 103 -7.00 4.37 -2.67
C ALA A 103 -7.50 4.81 -4.05
N LEU A 104 -8.46 4.09 -4.60
CA LEU A 104 -9.15 4.51 -5.81
C LEU A 104 -10.03 5.72 -5.53
N GLU A 105 -10.03 6.67 -6.44
CA GLU A 105 -10.96 7.78 -6.44
C GLU A 105 -12.39 7.30 -6.78
N ASP A 106 -13.39 8.08 -6.36
CA ASP A 106 -14.79 7.75 -6.65
C ASP A 106 -15.09 7.69 -8.15
N SER A 107 -14.44 8.54 -8.94
CA SER A 107 -14.52 8.55 -10.42
C SER A 107 -13.96 7.26 -11.02
N GLU A 108 -12.85 6.74 -10.50
CA GLU A 108 -12.21 5.51 -10.95
C GLU A 108 -13.08 4.29 -10.64
N LYS A 109 -13.67 4.25 -9.44
CA LYS A 109 -14.63 3.21 -9.02
C LYS A 109 -15.90 3.25 -9.88
N GLN A 110 -16.44 4.42 -10.18
CA GLN A 110 -17.61 4.60 -11.05
C GLN A 110 -17.33 4.16 -12.49
N ASN A 111 -16.11 4.30 -12.96
CA ASN A 111 -15.67 3.83 -14.27
C ASN A 111 -15.34 2.34 -14.33
N GLY A 112 -15.53 1.60 -13.23
CA GLY A 112 -15.45 0.15 -13.19
C GLY A 112 -14.16 -0.42 -12.59
N ALA A 113 -13.25 0.39 -12.07
CA ALA A 113 -12.10 -0.11 -11.34
C ALA A 113 -12.54 -0.76 -10.01
N VAL A 114 -12.00 -1.95 -9.72
CA VAL A 114 -12.26 -2.71 -8.49
C VAL A 114 -10.99 -2.69 -7.63
N GLU A 115 -11.14 -2.26 -6.40
CA GLU A 115 -10.03 -2.17 -5.44
C GLU A 115 -9.81 -3.51 -4.73
N ASN A 116 -8.57 -4.02 -4.80
CA ASN A 116 -8.13 -5.19 -4.05
C ASN A 116 -6.91 -4.80 -3.21
N ILE A 117 -7.08 -4.65 -1.91
CA ILE A 117 -5.98 -4.31 -0.99
C ILE A 117 -5.11 -5.54 -0.79
N VAL A 118 -3.86 -5.48 -1.23
CA VAL A 118 -2.89 -6.59 -1.15
C VAL A 118 -1.89 -6.43 0.00
N ALA A 119 -1.63 -5.20 0.43
CA ALA A 119 -0.75 -4.88 1.55
C ALA A 119 -1.09 -3.49 2.12
N ILE A 120 -0.65 -3.24 3.34
CA ILE A 120 -0.62 -1.89 3.95
C ILE A 120 0.83 -1.46 4.01
N ASP A 121 1.12 -0.30 3.43
CA ASP A 121 2.46 0.29 3.40
C ASP A 121 2.53 1.53 4.31
N GLY A 122 3.74 1.93 4.67
CA GLY A 122 4.03 3.19 5.34
C GLY A 122 4.85 4.11 4.44
N ILE A 123 4.73 5.41 4.66
CA ILE A 123 5.52 6.41 3.97
C ILE A 123 6.59 6.95 4.93
N ALA A 124 7.86 6.78 4.57
CA ALA A 124 8.97 7.34 5.30
C ALA A 124 9.30 8.74 4.76
N VAL A 125 9.47 9.71 5.66
CA VAL A 125 10.10 10.98 5.35
C VAL A 125 11.60 10.79 5.42
N VAL A 126 12.28 11.14 4.35
CA VAL A 126 13.74 10.94 4.22
C VAL A 126 14.43 12.27 3.97
N VAL A 127 15.63 12.40 4.53
CA VAL A 127 16.49 13.56 4.35
C VAL A 127 17.88 13.14 3.88
N ASN A 128 18.63 14.10 3.34
CA ASN A 128 20.04 13.88 3.04
C ASN A 128 20.79 13.43 4.31
N PRO A 129 21.71 12.44 4.23
CA PRO A 129 22.43 11.92 5.40
C PRO A 129 23.13 12.95 6.26
N ASP A 130 23.60 14.07 5.67
CA ASP A 130 24.28 15.15 6.39
C ASP A 130 23.32 16.06 7.18
N THR A 131 22.01 15.93 6.99
CA THR A 131 20.99 16.70 7.72
C THR A 131 20.95 16.29 9.19
N LYS A 132 21.05 17.24 10.13
CA LYS A 132 21.12 16.97 11.57
C LYS A 132 19.76 16.74 12.22
N VAL A 133 18.69 17.22 11.63
CA VAL A 133 17.33 17.02 12.14
C VAL A 133 17.00 15.51 12.17
N GLU A 134 16.45 15.03 13.28
CA GLU A 134 16.09 13.62 13.46
C GLU A 134 14.60 13.36 13.54
N ASN A 135 13.84 14.40 13.83
CA ASN A 135 12.39 14.30 14.03
C ASN A 135 11.70 15.58 13.57
N LEU A 136 10.53 15.45 12.99
CA LEU A 136 9.65 16.56 12.62
C LEU A 136 8.23 16.22 13.03
N THR A 137 7.47 17.21 13.49
CA THR A 137 6.04 17.03 13.70
C THR A 137 5.29 17.04 12.36
N LYS A 138 4.07 16.53 12.37
CA LYS A 138 3.18 16.57 11.19
C LYS A 138 2.98 18.01 10.70
N GLU A 139 2.82 18.94 11.62
CA GLU A 139 2.63 20.36 11.33
C GLU A 139 3.88 20.98 10.69
N GLN A 140 5.09 20.67 11.21
CA GLN A 140 6.35 21.11 10.60
C GLN A 140 6.53 20.54 9.19
N LEU A 141 6.20 19.26 8.99
CA LEU A 141 6.20 18.66 7.65
C LEU A 141 5.26 19.40 6.71
N ALA A 142 4.01 19.65 7.12
CA ALA A 142 3.05 20.39 6.32
C ALA A 142 3.60 21.78 5.95
N GLN A 143 4.18 22.51 6.90
CA GLN A 143 4.76 23.84 6.67
C GLN A 143 5.98 23.81 5.75
N ILE A 144 6.83 22.78 5.83
CA ILE A 144 7.96 22.60 4.90
C ILE A 144 7.44 22.34 3.49
N TYR A 145 6.48 21.42 3.33
CA TYR A 145 5.97 21.07 2.01
C TYR A 145 5.10 22.15 1.37
N THR A 146 4.48 23.02 2.16
CA THR A 146 3.75 24.21 1.65
C THR A 146 4.67 25.43 1.42
N GLY A 147 5.94 25.36 1.84
CA GLY A 147 6.91 26.44 1.67
C GLY A 147 6.83 27.54 2.73
N GLU A 148 6.15 27.29 3.86
CA GLU A 148 6.13 28.21 5.01
C GLU A 148 7.43 28.15 5.81
N ILE A 149 8.03 26.95 5.94
CA ILE A 149 9.37 26.74 6.51
C ILE A 149 10.31 26.39 5.37
N THR A 150 11.38 27.17 5.21
CA THR A 150 12.33 27.04 4.11
C THR A 150 13.79 26.92 4.53
N ASP A 151 14.08 27.03 5.81
CA ASP A 151 15.42 26.86 6.39
C ASP A 151 15.38 25.82 7.51
N TRP A 152 16.39 24.94 7.55
CA TRP A 152 16.50 23.90 8.58
C TRP A 152 16.68 24.47 9.99
N ALA A 153 17.16 25.71 10.13
CA ALA A 153 17.29 26.37 11.44
C ALA A 153 15.92 26.61 12.13
N ASP A 154 14.84 26.68 11.36
CA ASP A 154 13.48 26.88 11.89
C ASP A 154 12.92 25.60 12.53
N VAL A 155 13.60 24.47 12.37
CA VAL A 155 13.23 23.14 12.89
C VAL A 155 14.41 22.44 13.59
N ASP A 156 15.18 23.20 14.37
CA ASP A 156 16.30 22.74 15.18
C ASP A 156 17.48 22.12 14.40
N GLY A 157 17.60 22.44 13.11
CA GLY A 157 18.73 22.05 12.27
C GLY A 157 19.80 23.13 12.18
N ASP A 158 20.85 22.85 11.40
CA ASP A 158 21.82 23.88 11.00
C ASP A 158 21.19 24.79 9.95
N SER A 159 21.56 26.08 9.95
CA SER A 159 21.04 27.03 8.95
C SER A 159 21.47 26.61 7.55
N ALA A 160 20.51 26.16 6.76
CA ALA A 160 20.64 25.78 5.36
C ALA A 160 19.26 25.74 4.71
N PRO A 161 19.14 26.09 3.43
CA PRO A 161 17.86 26.02 2.73
C PRO A 161 17.36 24.59 2.63
N ILE A 162 16.05 24.40 2.82
CA ILE A 162 15.37 23.12 2.62
C ILE A 162 15.07 22.94 1.13
N VAL A 163 15.51 21.82 0.55
CA VAL A 163 15.24 21.46 -0.83
C VAL A 163 14.17 20.36 -0.85
N VAL A 164 12.93 20.73 -1.13
CA VAL A 164 11.80 19.80 -1.10
C VAL A 164 11.74 19.00 -2.41
N ILE A 165 11.89 17.68 -2.29
CA ILE A 165 11.86 16.73 -3.39
C ILE A 165 10.61 15.89 -3.28
N GLY A 166 9.84 15.81 -4.37
CA GLY A 166 8.62 15.03 -4.42
C GLY A 166 8.51 14.18 -5.68
N ARG A 167 7.32 13.64 -5.83
CA ARG A 167 6.90 12.82 -6.96
C ARG A 167 6.04 13.64 -7.91
N GLU A 168 5.94 13.20 -9.14
CA GLU A 168 5.01 13.70 -10.16
C GLU A 168 3.54 13.57 -9.68
N ALA A 169 2.64 14.34 -10.28
CA ALA A 169 1.23 14.41 -9.87
C ALA A 169 0.49 13.05 -9.98
N GLY A 170 0.91 12.16 -10.88
CA GLY A 170 0.33 10.82 -11.06
C GLY A 170 0.78 9.78 -10.02
N SER A 171 1.66 10.16 -9.10
CA SER A 171 2.16 9.25 -8.05
C SER A 171 1.12 9.02 -6.97
N GLY A 172 0.77 7.75 -6.73
CA GLY A 172 -0.07 7.37 -5.60
C GLY A 172 0.59 7.63 -4.24
N THR A 173 1.91 7.46 -4.14
CA THR A 173 2.66 7.78 -2.92
C THR A 173 2.58 9.28 -2.60
N ARG A 174 2.65 10.15 -3.62
CA ARG A 174 2.43 11.59 -3.44
C ARG A 174 1.02 11.88 -2.95
N GLY A 175 0.00 11.33 -3.62
CA GLY A 175 -1.39 11.54 -3.21
C GLY A 175 -1.65 11.11 -1.77
N ALA A 176 -1.19 9.92 -1.38
CA ALA A 176 -1.32 9.42 -0.02
C ALA A 176 -0.54 10.29 1.01
N PHE A 177 0.67 10.74 0.67
CA PHE A 177 1.47 11.62 1.52
C PHE A 177 0.79 12.98 1.75
N GLU A 178 0.36 13.62 0.68
CA GLU A 178 -0.31 14.94 0.73
C GLU A 178 -1.65 14.86 1.49
N GLU A 179 -2.40 13.76 1.33
CA GLU A 179 -3.63 13.50 2.06
C GLU A 179 -3.36 13.32 3.57
N LEU A 180 -2.34 12.52 3.93
CA LEU A 180 -1.95 12.33 5.33
C LEU A 180 -1.56 13.63 6.04
N LEU A 181 -0.98 14.59 5.32
CA LEU A 181 -0.59 15.90 5.85
C LEU A 181 -1.68 16.98 5.73
N ASP A 182 -2.81 16.70 5.07
CA ASP A 182 -3.86 17.68 4.73
C ASP A 182 -3.36 18.84 3.85
N VAL A 183 -2.43 18.57 2.95
CA VAL A 183 -1.78 19.56 2.08
C VAL A 183 -1.98 19.27 0.59
N ALA A 184 -2.99 18.48 0.23
CA ALA A 184 -3.27 18.16 -1.16
C ALA A 184 -3.34 19.43 -2.03
N ASP A 185 -2.65 19.40 -3.17
CA ASP A 185 -2.54 20.50 -4.13
C ASP A 185 -1.90 21.81 -3.58
N LYS A 186 -1.27 21.77 -2.41
CA LYS A 186 -0.63 22.94 -1.78
C LYS A 186 0.88 22.84 -1.72
N CYS A 187 1.43 21.68 -2.04
CA CYS A 187 2.85 21.45 -1.93
C CYS A 187 3.67 22.22 -2.96
N THR A 188 4.81 22.72 -2.55
CA THR A 188 5.80 23.41 -3.41
C THR A 188 7.06 22.55 -3.46
N TYR A 189 7.30 21.91 -4.58
CA TYR A 189 8.45 21.06 -4.82
C TYR A 189 9.55 21.79 -5.59
N ALA A 190 10.80 21.67 -5.14
CA ALA A 190 11.97 22.09 -5.88
C ALA A 190 12.29 21.15 -7.06
N SER A 191 11.92 19.88 -6.91
CA SER A 191 12.01 18.86 -7.97
C SER A 191 10.88 17.85 -7.81
N GLU A 192 10.26 17.49 -8.93
CA GLU A 192 9.30 16.39 -9.03
C GLU A 192 9.92 15.28 -9.89
N LEU A 193 9.87 14.04 -9.39
CA LEU A 193 10.53 12.89 -9.99
C LEU A 193 9.52 11.77 -10.31
N ASP A 194 9.82 11.00 -11.33
CA ASP A 194 8.93 10.00 -11.92
C ASP A 194 8.93 8.64 -11.19
N SER A 195 9.84 8.43 -10.25
CA SER A 195 9.93 7.16 -9.52
C SER A 195 10.38 7.31 -8.09
N THR A 196 10.01 6.34 -7.25
CA THR A 196 10.42 6.28 -5.85
C THR A 196 11.94 6.17 -5.71
N GLY A 197 12.58 5.37 -6.56
CA GLY A 197 14.04 5.25 -6.57
C GLY A 197 14.74 6.54 -6.97
N ALA A 198 14.17 7.32 -7.90
CA ALA A 198 14.72 8.62 -8.28
C ALA A 198 14.65 9.64 -7.13
N VAL A 199 13.58 9.63 -6.33
CA VAL A 199 13.49 10.46 -5.09
C VAL A 199 14.61 10.11 -4.13
N MET A 200 14.81 8.81 -3.83
CA MET A 200 15.89 8.36 -2.95
C MET A 200 17.27 8.82 -3.43
N ALA A 201 17.58 8.56 -4.70
CA ALA A 201 18.87 8.96 -5.29
C ALA A 201 19.07 10.48 -5.26
N LYS A 202 18.01 11.25 -5.50
CA LYS A 202 18.07 12.71 -5.46
C LYS A 202 18.27 13.24 -4.05
N VAL A 203 17.56 12.69 -3.05
CA VAL A 203 17.73 13.05 -1.64
C VAL A 203 19.14 12.70 -1.17
N ALA A 204 19.64 11.50 -1.47
CA ALA A 204 20.99 11.06 -1.10
C ALA A 204 22.08 12.01 -1.63
N SER A 205 21.90 12.55 -2.83
CA SER A 205 22.91 13.37 -3.52
C SER A 205 22.73 14.88 -3.35
N THR A 206 21.67 15.35 -2.68
CA THR A 206 21.37 16.79 -2.56
C THR A 206 21.43 17.22 -1.10
N PRO A 207 22.49 17.96 -0.66
CA PRO A 207 22.55 18.50 0.68
C PRO A 207 21.33 19.38 1.01
N GLY A 208 20.82 19.25 2.25
CA GLY A 208 19.64 20.00 2.72
C GLY A 208 18.30 19.53 2.15
N SER A 209 18.28 18.42 1.42
CA SER A 209 17.02 17.93 0.84
C SER A 209 16.18 17.11 1.82
N ILE A 210 14.87 17.14 1.57
CA ILE A 210 13.84 16.33 2.19
C ILE A 210 12.98 15.72 1.08
N GLY A 211 12.53 14.49 1.28
CA GLY A 211 11.64 13.78 0.39
C GLY A 211 10.80 12.74 1.14
N TYR A 212 10.01 11.97 0.43
CA TYR A 212 9.24 10.86 0.98
C TYR A 212 9.28 9.65 0.05
N VAL A 213 9.28 8.47 0.64
CA VAL A 213 9.32 7.20 -0.08
C VAL A 213 8.48 6.15 0.66
N SER A 214 8.08 5.08 -0.03
CA SER A 214 7.53 3.88 0.60
C SER A 214 8.57 3.24 1.52
N LEU A 215 8.16 2.71 2.66
CA LEU A 215 9.04 1.99 3.59
C LEU A 215 9.71 0.77 2.93
N ASP A 216 9.05 0.16 1.96
CA ASP A 216 9.55 -1.01 1.22
C ASP A 216 10.87 -0.73 0.48
N VAL A 217 11.10 0.49 0.03
CA VAL A 217 12.30 0.88 -0.73
C VAL A 217 13.38 1.54 0.11
N LEU A 218 13.10 1.84 1.38
CA LEU A 218 14.04 2.52 2.26
C LEU A 218 15.34 1.73 2.44
N ASP A 219 16.48 2.41 2.29
CA ASP A 219 17.81 1.87 2.53
C ASP A 219 18.72 2.91 3.21
N ASP A 220 19.98 2.53 3.47
CA ASP A 220 20.97 3.33 4.20
C ASP A 220 21.56 4.50 3.37
N THR A 221 21.13 4.73 2.13
CA THR A 221 21.59 5.84 1.30
C THR A 221 21.00 7.19 1.70
N VAL A 222 19.88 7.15 2.43
CA VAL A 222 19.17 8.31 2.98
C VAL A 222 18.94 8.15 4.48
N LYS A 223 18.64 9.23 5.18
CA LYS A 223 18.28 9.19 6.59
C LYS A 223 16.77 9.35 6.74
N ALA A 224 16.12 8.35 7.33
CA ALA A 224 14.70 8.45 7.68
C ALA A 224 14.52 9.28 8.97
N LEU A 225 13.54 10.16 8.99
CA LEU A 225 13.09 10.88 10.18
C LEU A 225 12.13 10.02 11.02
N LYS A 226 12.05 10.35 12.31
CA LYS A 226 11.18 9.68 13.30
C LYS A 226 9.90 10.45 13.52
#